data_3b33c7392dabd2e15c2c082b9ac86254
#
_entry.id   3b33c7392dabd2e15c2c082b9ac86254
#
_cell.length_a   1.000
_cell.length_b   1.000
_cell.length_c   1.000
_cell.angle_alpha   90.00
_cell.angle_beta   90.00
_cell.angle_gamma   90.00
#
_symmetry.space_group_name_H-M   'P 1'
#
loop_
_entity.id
_entity.type
_entity.pdbx_description
1 polymer ?
#
loop_
_entity_poly.entity_id
_entity_poly.type
_entity_poly.pdbx_seq_one_letter_code
_entity_poly.pdbx_strand_id
1 'polypeptide(L)'
;MTPQETRSDAGLAAVLRISVSRLARRLHAERLVRGLPELSDTQLAALAALERHGSMSPGELAEHEKVQPPSMTRVIAVLEERELVMRAPHATDRRQVKLTVTDHGRLVVQQTRELREAWLAQRLRELTAQERATLRAAAPILEKLSQS
;
A
#
# COMPACT_ATOMS: atom_id res chain seq x y z
N MET A 1 15.25 -17.68 14.83
CA MET A 1 14.67 -18.40 13.68
C MET A 1 15.57 -19.56 13.35
N THR A 2 15.09 -20.74 13.61
CA THR A 2 15.86 -21.95 13.36
C THR A 2 15.48 -22.58 12.03
N PRO A 3 16.40 -23.27 11.33
CA PRO A 3 16.08 -23.96 10.07
C PRO A 3 14.98 -25.04 10.22
N GLN A 4 14.67 -25.42 11.44
CA GLN A 4 13.65 -26.42 11.75
C GLN A 4 12.23 -25.84 11.73
N GLU A 5 12.09 -24.55 12.07
CA GLU A 5 10.80 -23.84 12.08
C GLU A 5 10.22 -23.61 10.68
N THR A 6 11.07 -23.56 9.66
CA THR A 6 10.65 -23.31 8.27
C THR A 6 10.48 -24.57 7.43
N ARG A 7 10.66 -25.78 8.01
CA ARG A 7 10.55 -27.03 7.25
C ARG A 7 9.12 -27.44 6.91
N SER A 8 8.15 -26.99 7.69
CA SER A 8 6.73 -27.21 7.37
C SER A 8 6.11 -25.95 6.80
N ASP A 9 5.08 -26.08 5.99
CA ASP A 9 4.33 -24.94 5.46
C ASP A 9 3.73 -24.09 6.58
N ALA A 10 3.25 -24.70 7.65
CA ALA A 10 2.72 -23.99 8.81
C ALA A 10 3.81 -23.18 9.54
N GLY A 11 5.00 -23.75 9.72
CA GLY A 11 6.13 -23.06 10.33
C GLY A 11 6.64 -21.92 9.46
N LEU A 12 6.75 -22.14 8.15
CA LEU A 12 7.12 -21.10 7.20
C LEU A 12 6.09 -19.95 7.18
N ALA A 13 4.81 -20.28 7.17
CA ALA A 13 3.73 -19.29 7.23
C ALA A 13 3.81 -18.42 8.50
N ALA A 14 4.07 -19.01 9.65
CA ALA A 14 4.24 -18.28 10.91
C ALA A 14 5.41 -17.31 10.87
N VAL A 15 6.57 -17.73 10.36
CA VAL A 15 7.76 -16.88 10.23
C VAL A 15 7.52 -15.75 9.22
N LEU A 16 6.99 -16.05 8.05
CA LEU A 16 6.69 -15.03 7.03
C LEU A 16 5.69 -14.00 7.54
N ARG A 17 4.61 -14.43 8.18
CA ARG A 17 3.61 -13.52 8.75
C ARG A 17 4.24 -12.51 9.70
N ILE A 18 5.09 -12.96 10.61
CA ILE A 18 5.76 -12.09 11.58
C ILE A 18 6.75 -11.14 10.89
N SER A 19 7.59 -11.68 10.02
CA SER A 19 8.65 -10.93 9.34
C SER A 19 8.09 -9.88 8.39
N VAL A 20 7.10 -10.25 7.58
CA VAL A 20 6.41 -9.33 6.66
C VAL A 20 5.68 -8.23 7.43
N SER A 21 4.96 -8.57 8.51
CA SER A 21 4.25 -7.59 9.33
C SER A 21 5.21 -6.60 10.01
N ARG A 22 6.36 -7.06 10.48
CA ARG A 22 7.39 -6.20 11.09
C ARG A 22 8.02 -5.27 10.05
N LEU A 23 8.36 -5.81 8.88
CA LEU A 23 8.94 -5.03 7.79
C LEU A 23 7.95 -3.96 7.29
N ALA A 24 6.68 -4.33 7.11
CA ALA A 24 5.63 -3.40 6.72
C ALA A 24 5.49 -2.24 7.71
N ARG A 25 5.47 -2.52 9.02
CA ARG A 25 5.42 -1.46 10.04
C ARG A 25 6.61 -0.51 9.97
N ARG A 26 7.81 -1.02 9.72
CA ARG A 26 9.00 -0.17 9.56
C ARG A 26 8.90 0.72 8.32
N LEU A 27 8.49 0.16 7.20
CA LEU A 27 8.24 0.93 5.98
C LEU A 27 7.17 2.02 6.17
N HIS A 28 6.12 1.71 6.92
CA HIS A 28 5.05 2.68 7.20
C HIS A 28 5.50 3.81 8.11
N ALA A 29 6.39 3.56 9.04
CA ALA A 29 6.90 4.57 9.96
C ALA A 29 7.74 5.67 9.25
N GLU A 30 8.37 5.36 8.13
CA GLU A 30 9.25 6.30 7.42
C GLU A 30 8.55 7.56 6.89
N ARG A 31 7.24 7.53 6.69
CA ARG A 31 6.47 8.69 6.22
C ARG A 31 6.33 9.80 7.27
N LEU A 32 6.37 9.45 8.56
CA LEU A 32 6.15 10.39 9.67
C LEU A 32 7.27 11.41 9.82
N VAL A 33 8.43 11.14 9.24
CA VAL A 33 9.66 11.92 9.47
C VAL A 33 9.77 13.16 8.58
N ARG A 34 8.94 13.31 7.53
CA ARG A 34 9.15 14.35 6.49
C ARG A 34 7.95 15.25 6.17
N GLY A 35 7.04 15.46 7.10
CA GLY A 35 5.95 16.42 6.92
C GLY A 35 4.89 16.00 5.88
N LEU A 36 4.85 14.72 5.51
CA LEU A 36 3.77 14.18 4.69
C LEU A 36 2.49 14.11 5.52
N PRO A 37 1.31 14.24 4.90
CA PRO A 37 0.05 14.10 5.60
C PRO A 37 -0.02 12.77 6.37
N GLU A 38 -0.48 12.83 7.60
CA GLU A 38 -0.70 11.64 8.40
C GLU A 38 -1.93 10.89 7.87
N LEU A 39 -1.68 9.84 7.10
CA LEU A 39 -2.69 8.97 6.53
C LEU A 39 -2.55 7.58 7.14
N SER A 40 -3.69 6.94 7.43
CA SER A 40 -3.69 5.51 7.76
C SER A 40 -3.24 4.67 6.56
N ASP A 41 -2.87 3.42 6.82
CA ASP A 41 -2.47 2.51 5.75
C ASP A 41 -3.60 2.28 4.74
N THR A 42 -4.84 2.17 5.21
CA THR A 42 -6.02 2.04 4.35
C THR A 42 -6.25 3.30 3.51
N GLN A 43 -6.10 4.48 4.09
CA GLN A 43 -6.22 5.75 3.35
C GLN A 43 -5.15 5.89 2.28
N LEU A 44 -3.91 5.56 2.59
CA LEU A 44 -2.82 5.62 1.63
C LEU A 44 -2.97 4.56 0.53
N ALA A 45 -3.40 3.35 0.87
CA ALA A 45 -3.67 2.29 -0.10
C ALA A 45 -4.79 2.67 -1.07
N ALA A 46 -5.87 3.27 -0.57
CA ALA A 46 -6.97 3.78 -1.39
C ALA A 46 -6.51 4.89 -2.34
N LEU A 47 -5.73 5.83 -1.84
CA LEU A 47 -5.14 6.91 -2.64
C LEU A 47 -4.21 6.37 -3.73
N ALA A 48 -3.35 5.41 -3.39
CA ALA A 48 -2.45 4.76 -4.34
C ALA A 48 -3.20 3.94 -5.40
N ALA A 49 -4.31 3.29 -5.04
CA ALA A 49 -5.16 2.56 -5.98
C ALA A 49 -5.78 3.52 -7.02
N LEU A 50 -6.30 4.65 -6.59
CA LEU A 50 -6.84 5.69 -7.49
C LEU A 50 -5.75 6.27 -8.41
N GLU A 51 -4.56 6.47 -7.91
CA GLU A 51 -3.43 6.95 -8.71
C GLU A 51 -3.04 5.94 -9.79
N ARG A 52 -2.99 4.65 -9.43
CA ARG A 52 -2.55 3.56 -10.31
C ARG A 52 -3.60 3.18 -11.36
N HIS A 53 -4.86 3.08 -10.96
CA HIS A 53 -5.94 2.54 -11.79
C HIS A 53 -6.85 3.61 -12.41
N GLY A 54 -6.62 4.87 -12.07
CA GLY A 54 -7.47 5.97 -12.50
C GLY A 54 -8.74 6.11 -11.65
N SER A 55 -9.73 6.80 -12.18
CA SER A 55 -10.96 7.10 -11.43
C SER A 55 -11.78 5.84 -11.14
N MET A 56 -12.30 5.76 -9.93
CA MET A 56 -13.19 4.68 -9.46
C MET A 56 -14.39 5.27 -8.74
N SER A 57 -15.52 4.57 -8.78
CA SER A 57 -16.62 4.86 -7.85
C SER A 57 -16.24 4.45 -6.42
N PRO A 58 -16.90 5.00 -5.39
CA PRO A 58 -16.70 4.55 -4.01
C PRO A 58 -16.88 3.03 -3.82
N GLY A 59 -17.86 2.44 -4.51
CA GLY A 59 -18.11 1.00 -4.47
C GLY A 59 -16.99 0.17 -5.11
N GLU A 60 -16.52 0.60 -6.27
CA GLU A 60 -15.38 -0.03 -6.96
C GLU A 60 -14.10 0.03 -6.11
N LEU A 61 -13.85 1.17 -5.47
CA LEU A 61 -12.69 1.33 -4.58
C LEU A 61 -12.79 0.46 -3.34
N ALA A 62 -13.97 0.35 -2.72
CA ALA A 62 -14.21 -0.51 -1.58
C ALA A 62 -13.97 -2.00 -1.93
N GLU A 63 -14.45 -2.43 -3.08
CA GLU A 63 -14.27 -3.79 -3.58
C GLU A 63 -12.80 -4.08 -3.90
N HIS A 64 -12.12 -3.16 -4.58
CA HIS A 64 -10.71 -3.28 -4.93
C HIS A 64 -9.82 -3.42 -3.69
N GLU A 65 -10.08 -2.61 -2.67
CA GLU A 65 -9.29 -2.62 -1.42
C GLU A 65 -9.81 -3.66 -0.40
N LYS A 66 -10.86 -4.39 -0.71
CA LYS A 66 -11.50 -5.36 0.20
C LYS A 66 -11.87 -4.73 1.54
N VAL A 67 -12.40 -3.52 1.48
CA VAL A 67 -12.85 -2.72 2.63
C VAL A 67 -14.36 -2.59 2.60
N GLN A 68 -14.99 -2.72 3.75
CA GLN A 68 -16.44 -2.56 3.87
C GLN A 68 -16.89 -1.15 3.43
N PRO A 69 -18.00 -1.01 2.69
CA PRO A 69 -18.44 0.28 2.18
C PRO A 69 -18.55 1.40 3.21
N PRO A 70 -19.07 1.20 4.44
CA PRO A 70 -19.09 2.26 5.45
C PRO A 70 -17.70 2.73 5.87
N SER A 71 -16.74 1.81 5.96
CA SER A 71 -15.35 2.15 6.28
C SER A 71 -14.69 2.89 5.13
N MET A 72 -14.94 2.49 3.90
CA MET A 72 -14.44 3.21 2.72
C MET A 72 -15.03 4.61 2.60
N THR A 73 -16.29 4.82 2.96
CA THR A 73 -16.89 6.17 3.01
C THR A 73 -16.11 7.09 3.95
N ARG A 74 -15.68 6.61 5.10
CA ARG A 74 -14.83 7.38 6.03
C ARG A 74 -13.44 7.65 5.48
N VAL A 75 -12.85 6.68 4.83
CA VAL A 75 -11.55 6.83 4.15
C VAL A 75 -11.63 7.93 3.10
N ILE A 76 -12.64 7.88 2.24
CA ILE A 76 -12.85 8.86 1.17
C ILE A 76 -13.07 10.26 1.77
N ALA A 77 -13.87 10.38 2.82
CA ALA A 77 -14.12 11.67 3.47
C ALA A 77 -12.82 12.33 3.96
N VAL A 78 -11.91 11.58 4.55
CA VAL A 78 -10.60 12.09 4.99
C VAL A 78 -9.75 12.53 3.79
N LEU A 79 -9.73 11.74 2.72
CA LEU A 79 -8.96 12.07 1.51
C LEU A 79 -9.51 13.32 0.81
N GLU A 80 -10.83 13.50 0.78
CA GLU A 80 -11.47 14.70 0.24
C GLU A 80 -11.18 15.92 1.11
N GLU A 81 -11.31 15.81 2.42
CA GLU A 81 -11.03 16.90 3.38
C GLU A 81 -9.59 17.41 3.25
N ARG A 82 -8.66 16.53 2.94
CA ARG A 82 -7.25 16.86 2.73
C ARG A 82 -6.92 17.22 1.28
N GLU A 83 -7.92 17.36 0.43
CA GLU A 83 -7.77 17.71 -0.98
C GLU A 83 -6.85 16.76 -1.78
N LEU A 84 -6.82 15.50 -1.37
CA LEU A 84 -6.03 14.44 -2.03
C LEU A 84 -6.82 13.72 -3.13
N VAL A 85 -8.15 13.70 -2.99
CA VAL A 85 -9.09 13.20 -4.01
C VAL A 85 -10.20 14.21 -4.21
N MET A 86 -10.83 14.14 -5.38
CA MET A 86 -12.01 14.93 -5.74
C MET A 86 -13.09 14.01 -6.31
N ARG A 87 -14.35 14.42 -6.13
CA ARG A 87 -15.48 13.78 -6.77
C ARG A 87 -15.77 14.44 -8.09
N ALA A 88 -16.02 13.64 -9.11
CA ALA A 88 -16.51 14.10 -10.39
C ALA A 88 -17.76 13.30 -10.76
N PRO A 89 -18.75 13.90 -11.43
CA PRO A 89 -19.87 13.14 -11.96
C PRO A 89 -19.36 12.15 -13.00
N HIS A 90 -19.99 10.97 -13.04
CA HIS A 90 -19.71 9.98 -14.07
C HIS A 90 -20.11 10.55 -15.45
N ALA A 91 -19.27 10.34 -16.48
CA ALA A 91 -19.45 10.93 -17.80
C ALA A 91 -20.80 10.51 -18.48
N THR A 92 -21.32 9.33 -18.16
CA THR A 92 -22.52 8.74 -18.78
C THR A 92 -23.68 8.52 -17.82
N ASP A 93 -23.44 8.47 -16.51
CA ASP A 93 -24.49 8.31 -15.49
C ASP A 93 -24.28 9.32 -14.35
N ARG A 94 -25.12 10.37 -14.32
CA ARG A 94 -25.09 11.41 -13.29
C ARG A 94 -25.43 10.91 -11.88
N ARG A 95 -25.91 9.67 -11.73
CA ARG A 95 -26.20 9.03 -10.44
C ARG A 95 -24.94 8.44 -9.81
N GLN A 96 -23.90 8.22 -10.61
CA GLN A 96 -22.63 7.69 -10.15
C GLN A 96 -21.62 8.80 -9.96
N VAL A 97 -20.89 8.71 -8.86
CA VAL A 97 -19.75 9.59 -8.55
C VAL A 97 -18.47 8.83 -8.85
N LYS A 98 -17.55 9.47 -9.53
CA LYS A 98 -16.18 8.98 -9.73
C LYS A 98 -15.24 9.76 -8.83
N LEU A 99 -14.36 9.03 -8.15
CA LEU A 99 -13.27 9.61 -7.38
C LEU A 99 -12.04 9.68 -8.26
N THR A 100 -11.38 10.82 -8.25
CA THR A 100 -10.11 11.04 -8.94
C THR A 100 -9.07 11.59 -7.97
N VAL A 101 -7.83 11.18 -8.15
CA VAL A 101 -6.72 11.71 -7.36
C VAL A 101 -6.39 13.12 -7.87
N THR A 102 -6.15 14.06 -6.95
CA THR A 102 -5.67 15.41 -7.27
C THR A 102 -4.17 15.40 -7.55
N ASP A 103 -3.63 16.51 -8.09
CA ASP A 103 -2.18 16.68 -8.25
C ASP A 103 -1.45 16.58 -6.90
N HIS A 104 -2.04 17.15 -5.83
CA HIS A 104 -1.54 17.02 -4.48
C HIS A 104 -1.54 15.55 -4.01
N GLY A 105 -2.61 14.81 -4.29
CA GLY A 105 -2.71 13.39 -3.98
C GLY A 105 -1.64 12.55 -4.68
N ARG A 106 -1.38 12.80 -5.97
CA ARG A 106 -0.31 12.15 -6.73
C ARG A 106 1.06 12.41 -6.11
N LEU A 107 1.32 13.66 -5.74
CA LEU A 107 2.56 14.05 -5.10
C LEU A 107 2.78 13.30 -3.77
N VAL A 108 1.74 13.21 -2.94
CA VAL A 108 1.80 12.47 -1.66
C VAL A 108 2.10 10.99 -1.89
N VAL A 109 1.45 10.34 -2.85
CA VAL A 109 1.73 8.94 -3.20
C VAL A 109 3.17 8.77 -3.67
N GLN A 110 3.64 9.62 -4.56
CA GLN A 110 4.99 9.56 -5.10
C GLN A 110 6.04 9.76 -4.01
N GLN A 111 5.92 10.80 -3.20
CA GLN A 111 6.87 11.07 -2.13
C GLN A 111 6.90 9.97 -1.08
N THR A 112 5.75 9.39 -0.74
CA THR A 112 5.68 8.26 0.17
C THR A 112 6.39 7.03 -0.39
N ARG A 113 6.19 6.75 -1.68
CA ARG A 113 6.86 5.64 -2.38
C ARG A 113 8.37 5.83 -2.37
N GLU A 114 8.84 7.00 -2.76
CA GLU A 114 10.27 7.32 -2.80
C GLU A 114 10.96 7.17 -1.43
N LEU A 115 10.31 7.62 -0.37
CA LEU A 115 10.83 7.48 0.99
C LEU A 115 10.94 6.01 1.42
N ARG A 116 9.93 5.20 1.14
CA ARG A 116 9.91 3.78 1.46
C ARG A 116 10.94 3.00 0.67
N GLU A 117 11.04 3.29 -0.62
CA GLU A 117 12.03 2.67 -1.50
C GLU A 117 13.46 3.04 -1.09
N ALA A 118 13.72 4.30 -0.77
CA ALA A 118 15.03 4.76 -0.30
C ALA A 118 15.44 4.09 1.02
N TRP A 119 14.52 4.00 1.97
CA TRP A 119 14.76 3.31 3.23
C TRP A 119 15.09 1.83 3.01
N LEU A 120 14.27 1.14 2.21
CA LEU A 120 14.46 -0.28 1.91
C LEU A 120 15.75 -0.52 1.13
N ALA A 121 16.07 0.32 0.15
CA ALA A 121 17.30 0.23 -0.61
C ALA A 121 18.54 0.35 0.29
N GLN A 122 18.49 1.22 1.29
CA GLN A 122 19.56 1.34 2.26
C GLN A 122 19.74 0.07 3.09
N ARG A 123 18.64 -0.54 3.55
CA ARG A 123 18.67 -1.82 4.29
C ARG A 123 19.18 -2.97 3.42
N LEU A 124 18.82 -3.00 2.15
CA LEU A 124 19.33 -4.00 1.21
C LEU A 124 20.85 -3.91 1.02
N ARG A 125 21.45 -2.74 1.14
CA ARG A 125 22.91 -2.58 1.06
C ARG A 125 23.65 -3.21 2.24
N GLU A 126 23.00 -3.32 3.39
CA GLU A 126 23.55 -3.93 4.60
C GLU A 126 23.59 -5.48 4.50
N LEU A 127 22.89 -6.06 3.53
CA LEU A 127 22.83 -7.49 3.30
C LEU A 127 24.01 -7.99 2.46
N THR A 128 24.34 -9.27 2.63
CA THR A 128 25.30 -9.95 1.77
C THR A 128 24.77 -10.09 0.34
N ALA A 129 25.66 -10.33 -0.61
CA ALA A 129 25.27 -10.58 -2.00
C ALA A 129 24.34 -11.79 -2.14
N GLN A 130 24.57 -12.85 -1.34
CA GLN A 130 23.73 -14.05 -1.32
C GLN A 130 22.32 -13.76 -0.78
N GLU A 131 22.20 -13.01 0.29
CA GLU A 131 20.90 -12.60 0.85
C GLU A 131 20.10 -11.75 -0.13
N ARG A 132 20.75 -10.79 -0.80
CA ARG A 132 20.11 -10.00 -1.87
C ARG A 132 19.64 -10.86 -3.04
N ALA A 133 20.45 -11.85 -3.46
CA ALA A 133 20.07 -12.78 -4.51
C ALA A 133 18.84 -13.62 -4.11
N THR A 134 18.79 -14.07 -2.87
CA THR A 134 17.64 -14.80 -2.30
C THR A 134 16.38 -13.94 -2.32
N LEU A 135 16.47 -12.68 -1.92
CA LEU A 135 15.33 -11.75 -1.98
C LEU A 135 14.86 -11.46 -3.40
N ARG A 136 15.78 -11.32 -4.36
CA ARG A 136 15.41 -11.18 -5.79
C ARG A 136 14.62 -12.38 -6.29
N ALA A 137 15.04 -13.58 -5.92
CA ALA A 137 14.32 -14.81 -6.29
C ALA A 137 12.97 -14.94 -5.58
N ALA A 138 12.86 -14.44 -4.34
CA ALA A 138 11.63 -14.46 -3.55
C ALA A 138 10.60 -13.40 -3.98
N ALA A 139 11.02 -12.28 -4.54
CA ALA A 139 10.13 -11.16 -4.86
C ALA A 139 8.93 -11.55 -5.74
N PRO A 140 9.08 -12.30 -6.84
CA PRO A 140 7.92 -12.76 -7.63
C PRO A 140 6.99 -13.70 -6.87
N ILE A 141 7.53 -14.46 -5.92
CA ILE A 141 6.74 -15.39 -5.10
C ILE A 141 5.89 -14.60 -4.10
N LEU A 142 6.47 -13.57 -3.48
CA LEU A 142 5.74 -12.67 -2.57
C LEU A 142 4.65 -11.90 -3.32
N GLU A 143 4.93 -11.44 -4.53
CA GLU A 143 3.94 -10.79 -5.40
C GLU A 143 2.75 -11.73 -5.67
N LYS A 144 3.03 -12.98 -6.06
CA LYS A 144 1.98 -13.98 -6.28
C LYS A 144 1.12 -14.21 -5.02
N LEU A 145 1.73 -14.29 -3.85
CA LEU A 145 1.01 -14.46 -2.59
C LEU A 145 0.13 -13.26 -2.25
N SER A 146 0.53 -12.04 -2.62
CA SER A 146 -0.23 -10.83 -2.35
C SER A 146 -1.50 -10.70 -3.22
N GLN A 147 -1.54 -11.41 -4.35
CA GLN A 147 -2.67 -11.39 -5.30
C GLN A 147 -3.68 -12.52 -5.08
N SER A 148 -3.45 -13.40 -4.11
CA SER A 148 -4.27 -14.60 -3.85
C SER A 148 -5.54 -14.27 -3.07
#